data_8e8cc22fd569c09c09013f9f35698c96
#
_entry.id   8e8cc22fd569c09c09013f9f35698c96
#
_cell.length_a   1.000
_cell.length_b   1.000
_cell.length_c   1.000
_cell.angle_alpha   90.00
_cell.angle_beta   90.00
_cell.angle_gamma   90.00
#
_symmetry.space_group_name_H-M   'P 1'
#
loop_
_entity.id
_entity.type
_entity.pdbx_description
1 polymer ?
#
loop_
_entity_poly.entity_id
_entity_poly.type
_entity_poly.pdbx_seq_one_letter_code
_entity_poly.pdbx_strand_id
1 'polypeptide(L)'
;MLAERGIELSYETIRLWCIKFGPQLARRLRRKHQGFGDTFFIDEVFVKIQGKQHYLWRAVDQDSEVVDVFLQKRRDAKAVKRFFRRLLRKHQGESREIVADKLRAYGVAHKELMPEVIHDTSQYANNRAELSHQPTRVRERGMRKFKSVDQAQRFLDVHASVYNLFNLGRHLVSANTYKLFRLRAFASWENTVEM
;
A
#
# COMPACT_ATOMS: atom_id res chain seq x y z
N MET A 1 -10.32 4.50 25.88
CA MET A 1 -11.34 4.70 24.82
C MET A 1 -12.40 3.60 24.78
N LEU A 2 -12.07 2.30 24.66
CA LEU A 2 -13.12 1.24 24.72
C LEU A 2 -13.62 1.03 26.15
N ALA A 3 -12.73 0.98 27.13
CA ALA A 3 -13.08 0.87 28.55
C ALA A 3 -13.98 2.02 29.03
N GLU A 4 -13.77 3.24 28.57
CA GLU A 4 -14.63 4.41 28.85
C GLU A 4 -16.07 4.23 28.34
N ARG A 5 -16.27 3.31 27.39
CA ARG A 5 -17.59 2.92 26.86
C ARG A 5 -18.11 1.62 27.46
N GLY A 6 -17.52 1.15 28.56
CA GLY A 6 -17.88 -0.11 29.23
C GLY A 6 -17.53 -1.36 28.42
N ILE A 7 -16.64 -1.24 27.41
CA ILE A 7 -16.23 -2.37 26.57
C ILE A 7 -14.85 -2.85 27.02
N GLU A 8 -14.81 -3.96 27.72
CA GLU A 8 -13.57 -4.63 28.10
C GLU A 8 -13.19 -5.70 27.10
N LEU A 9 -12.03 -5.53 26.46
CA LEU A 9 -11.51 -6.46 25.44
C LEU A 9 -10.06 -6.81 25.73
N SER A 10 -9.72 -8.08 25.59
CA SER A 10 -8.33 -8.52 25.61
C SER A 10 -7.59 -8.10 24.34
N TYR A 11 -6.28 -7.94 24.43
CA TYR A 11 -5.41 -7.75 23.25
C TYR A 11 -5.61 -8.85 22.22
N GLU A 12 -5.80 -10.10 22.66
CA GLU A 12 -5.98 -11.24 21.78
C GLU A 12 -7.30 -11.15 21.01
N THR A 13 -8.37 -10.69 21.64
CA THR A 13 -9.65 -10.45 20.96
C THR A 13 -9.51 -9.44 19.83
N ILE A 14 -8.83 -8.31 20.09
CA ILE A 14 -8.57 -7.29 19.08
C ILE A 14 -7.71 -7.88 17.95
N ARG A 15 -6.68 -8.65 18.26
CA ARG A 15 -5.83 -9.31 17.26
C ARG A 15 -6.63 -10.26 16.37
N LEU A 16 -7.50 -11.07 16.93
CA LEU A 16 -8.36 -12.00 16.19
C LEU A 16 -9.35 -11.25 15.29
N TRP A 17 -9.93 -10.16 15.76
CA TRP A 17 -10.78 -9.31 14.96
C TRP A 17 -10.05 -8.69 13.77
N CYS A 18 -8.84 -8.20 13.96
CA CYS A 18 -8.01 -7.68 12.85
C CYS A 18 -7.73 -8.76 11.80
N ILE A 19 -7.49 -10.00 12.23
CA ILE A 19 -7.28 -11.14 11.31
C ILE A 19 -8.57 -11.48 10.56
N LYS A 20 -9.71 -11.53 11.25
CA LYS A 20 -11.01 -11.93 10.71
C LYS A 20 -11.59 -10.86 9.78
N PHE A 21 -11.68 -9.63 10.24
CA PHE A 21 -12.41 -8.56 9.56
C PHE A 21 -11.51 -7.68 8.67
N GLY A 22 -10.23 -7.52 9.01
CA GLY A 22 -9.31 -6.65 8.26
C GLY A 22 -9.30 -6.92 6.75
N PRO A 23 -9.10 -8.18 6.28
CA PRO A 23 -9.11 -8.49 4.85
C PRO A 23 -10.46 -8.23 4.16
N GLN A 24 -11.57 -8.39 4.87
CA GLN A 24 -12.91 -8.12 4.36
C GLN A 24 -13.10 -6.61 4.16
N LEU A 25 -12.77 -5.80 5.16
CA LEU A 25 -12.83 -4.35 5.11
C LEU A 25 -11.93 -3.79 3.99
N ALA A 26 -10.69 -4.27 3.91
CA ALA A 26 -9.77 -3.87 2.84
C ALA A 26 -10.32 -4.19 1.44
N ARG A 27 -11.01 -5.31 1.28
CA ARG A 27 -11.64 -5.69 0.01
C ARG A 27 -12.82 -4.77 -0.33
N ARG A 28 -13.63 -4.41 0.66
CA ARG A 28 -14.76 -3.47 0.48
C ARG A 28 -14.26 -2.07 0.11
N LEU A 29 -13.24 -1.55 0.81
CA LEU A 29 -12.62 -0.27 0.50
C LEU A 29 -12.07 -0.23 -0.92
N ARG A 30 -11.34 -1.26 -1.35
CA ARG A 30 -10.80 -1.36 -2.71
C ARG A 30 -11.89 -1.39 -3.80
N ARG A 31 -13.04 -2.00 -3.53
CA ARG A 31 -14.18 -2.00 -4.49
C ARG A 31 -14.82 -0.62 -4.66
N LYS A 32 -14.75 0.22 -3.63
CA LYS A 32 -15.28 1.58 -3.65
C LYS A 32 -14.28 2.59 -4.25
N HIS A 33 -13.02 2.17 -4.44
CA HIS A 33 -11.97 3.02 -4.99
C HIS A 33 -12.24 3.30 -6.47
N GLN A 34 -12.18 4.58 -6.87
CA GLN A 34 -12.56 5.02 -8.23
C GLN A 34 -11.46 4.85 -9.28
N GLY A 35 -10.35 4.22 -8.93
CA GLY A 35 -9.19 4.06 -9.79
C GLY A 35 -7.97 4.79 -9.27
N PHE A 36 -6.83 4.49 -9.85
CA PHE A 36 -5.55 5.12 -9.55
C PHE A 36 -5.16 6.04 -10.71
N GLY A 37 -4.21 6.93 -10.48
CA GLY A 37 -3.62 7.71 -11.53
C GLY A 37 -2.86 6.86 -12.56
N ASP A 38 -2.33 7.49 -13.59
CA ASP A 38 -1.68 6.84 -14.73
C ASP A 38 -0.15 6.73 -14.62
N THR A 39 0.44 7.35 -13.61
CA THR A 39 1.89 7.27 -13.33
C THR A 39 2.14 6.53 -12.02
N PHE A 40 2.90 5.44 -12.09
CA PHE A 40 3.23 4.62 -10.92
C PHE A 40 4.69 4.77 -10.50
N PHE A 41 4.91 5.09 -9.26
CA PHE A 41 6.22 5.16 -8.60
C PHE A 41 6.46 3.87 -7.84
N ILE A 42 7.52 3.15 -8.19
CA ILE A 42 7.82 1.82 -7.64
C ILE A 42 9.12 1.83 -6.86
N ASP A 43 9.08 1.31 -5.65
CA ASP A 43 10.26 1.11 -4.81
C ASP A 43 10.18 -0.20 -4.02
N GLU A 44 11.34 -0.70 -3.59
CA GLU A 44 11.40 -1.81 -2.67
C GLU A 44 12.31 -1.53 -1.48
N VAL A 45 11.87 -1.97 -0.31
CA VAL A 45 12.61 -1.86 0.94
C VAL A 45 12.82 -3.21 1.60
N PHE A 46 13.88 -3.32 2.39
CA PHE A 46 14.17 -4.52 3.17
C PHE A 46 13.29 -4.58 4.42
N VAL A 47 12.73 -5.76 4.67
CA VAL A 47 11.98 -6.09 5.89
C VAL A 47 12.53 -7.37 6.48
N LYS A 48 12.87 -7.37 7.77
CA LYS A 48 13.31 -8.58 8.47
C LYS A 48 12.11 -9.23 9.18
N ILE A 49 11.84 -10.50 8.87
CA ILE A 49 10.79 -11.31 9.49
C ILE A 49 11.46 -12.56 10.06
N GLN A 50 11.40 -12.74 11.38
CA GLN A 50 12.07 -13.83 12.09
C GLN A 50 13.57 -13.94 11.71
N GLY A 51 14.27 -12.81 11.65
CA GLY A 51 15.68 -12.77 11.28
C GLY A 51 15.98 -12.94 9.79
N LYS A 52 15.02 -13.35 8.97
CA LYS A 52 15.18 -13.54 7.53
C LYS A 52 14.83 -12.28 6.77
N GLN A 53 15.66 -11.91 5.79
CA GLN A 53 15.43 -10.75 4.94
C GLN A 53 14.36 -11.05 3.88
N HIS A 54 13.42 -10.11 3.73
CA HIS A 54 12.40 -10.08 2.69
C HIS A 54 12.44 -8.72 2.01
N TYR A 55 11.81 -8.61 0.84
CA TYR A 55 11.72 -7.41 0.04
C TYR A 55 10.27 -7.00 -0.06
N LEU A 56 9.97 -5.80 0.41
CA LEU A 56 8.64 -5.19 0.34
C LEU A 56 8.61 -4.30 -0.89
N TRP A 57 7.91 -4.74 -1.92
CA TRP A 57 7.64 -4.02 -3.15
C TRP A 57 6.40 -3.17 -2.97
N ARG A 58 6.46 -1.93 -3.37
CA ARG A 58 5.35 -1.00 -3.27
C ARG A 58 5.24 -0.15 -4.52
N ALA A 59 4.03 0.01 -5.01
CA ALA A 59 3.68 0.98 -6.04
C ALA A 59 2.73 2.01 -5.45
N VAL A 60 2.98 3.28 -5.73
CA VAL A 60 2.08 4.40 -5.44
C VAL A 60 1.87 5.20 -6.71
N ASP A 61 0.73 5.87 -6.83
CA ASP A 61 0.46 6.76 -7.94
C ASP A 61 0.95 8.20 -7.68
N GLN A 62 0.66 9.11 -8.59
CA GLN A 62 1.02 10.52 -8.47
C GLN A 62 0.35 11.24 -7.29
N ASP A 63 -0.76 10.72 -6.77
CA ASP A 63 -1.45 11.23 -5.59
C ASP A 63 -0.98 10.58 -4.28
N SER A 64 0.08 9.76 -4.37
CA SER A 64 0.64 8.98 -3.27
C SER A 64 -0.32 7.93 -2.71
N GLU A 65 -1.32 7.53 -3.46
CA GLU A 65 -2.18 6.40 -3.14
C GLU A 65 -1.48 5.08 -3.42
N VAL A 66 -1.66 4.12 -2.54
CA VAL A 66 -1.00 2.82 -2.64
C VAL A 66 -1.74 1.94 -3.64
N VAL A 67 -1.17 1.76 -4.81
CA VAL A 67 -1.71 0.90 -5.88
C VAL A 67 -1.54 -0.57 -5.52
N ASP A 68 -0.34 -0.99 -5.14
CA ASP A 68 -0.08 -2.34 -4.65
C ASP A 68 1.09 -2.41 -3.67
N VAL A 69 1.03 -3.45 -2.82
CA VAL A 69 2.07 -3.81 -1.85
C VAL A 69 2.28 -5.31 -1.89
N PHE A 70 3.52 -5.74 -2.10
CA PHE A 70 3.82 -7.16 -2.21
C PHE A 70 5.14 -7.55 -1.54
N LEU A 71 5.08 -8.51 -0.64
CA LEU A 71 6.23 -9.05 0.07
C LEU A 71 6.79 -10.26 -0.65
N GLN A 72 8.10 -10.27 -0.90
CA GLN A 72 8.79 -11.36 -1.59
C GLN A 72 10.09 -11.74 -0.88
N LYS A 73 10.51 -13.01 -1.06
CA LYS A 73 11.77 -13.53 -0.48
C LYS A 73 13.01 -13.12 -1.28
N ARG A 74 12.87 -12.77 -2.54
CA ARG A 74 13.97 -12.48 -3.47
C ARG A 74 13.78 -11.15 -4.16
N ARG A 75 14.91 -10.55 -4.61
CA ARG A 75 15.01 -9.34 -5.42
C ARG A 75 15.64 -9.69 -6.76
N ASP A 76 15.02 -10.57 -7.50
CA ASP A 76 15.48 -11.00 -8.83
C ASP A 76 14.48 -10.61 -9.93
N ALA A 77 14.85 -10.80 -11.19
CA ALA A 77 13.99 -10.49 -12.33
C ALA A 77 12.64 -11.23 -12.27
N LYS A 78 12.61 -12.47 -11.72
CA LYS A 78 11.37 -13.22 -11.54
C LYS A 78 10.46 -12.57 -10.48
N ALA A 79 11.05 -11.99 -9.43
CA ALA A 79 10.31 -11.26 -8.40
C ALA A 79 9.70 -9.97 -8.97
N VAL A 80 10.46 -9.19 -9.75
CA VAL A 80 9.96 -7.99 -10.45
C VAL A 80 8.80 -8.35 -11.40
N LYS A 81 8.98 -9.37 -12.23
CA LYS A 81 7.92 -9.81 -13.16
C LYS A 81 6.65 -10.24 -12.43
N ARG A 82 6.76 -10.93 -11.29
CA ARG A 82 5.58 -11.28 -10.46
C ARG A 82 4.88 -10.04 -9.92
N PHE A 83 5.65 -9.05 -9.46
CA PHE A 83 5.10 -7.81 -8.95
C PHE A 83 4.38 -7.04 -10.07
N PHE A 84 4.99 -6.86 -11.24
CA PHE A 84 4.39 -6.17 -12.38
C PHE A 84 3.11 -6.86 -12.88
N ARG A 85 3.12 -8.20 -13.05
CA ARG A 85 1.91 -8.94 -13.42
C ARG A 85 0.78 -8.76 -12.40
N ARG A 86 1.13 -8.68 -11.11
CA ARG A 86 0.17 -8.44 -10.04
C ARG A 86 -0.38 -7.02 -10.11
N LEU A 87 0.49 -6.04 -10.34
CA LEU A 87 0.15 -4.63 -10.48
C LEU A 87 -0.84 -4.41 -11.65
N LEU A 88 -0.49 -4.88 -12.84
CA LEU A 88 -1.34 -4.78 -14.03
C LEU A 88 -2.72 -5.41 -13.83
N ARG A 89 -2.77 -6.62 -13.23
CA ARG A 89 -4.05 -7.29 -12.96
C ARG A 89 -4.91 -6.55 -11.96
N LYS A 90 -4.34 -5.89 -10.96
CA LYS A 90 -5.08 -5.11 -9.97
C LYS A 90 -5.57 -3.78 -10.51
N HIS A 91 -4.78 -3.15 -11.36
CA HIS A 91 -5.10 -1.86 -11.94
C HIS A 91 -6.12 -1.95 -13.09
N GLN A 92 -6.33 -3.15 -13.65
CA GLN A 92 -7.22 -3.39 -14.82
C GLN A 92 -6.85 -2.59 -16.07
N GLY A 93 -5.59 -2.19 -16.20
CA GLY A 93 -5.06 -1.43 -17.32
C GLY A 93 -3.56 -1.20 -17.19
N GLU A 94 -2.97 -0.69 -18.25
CA GLU A 94 -1.57 -0.28 -18.23
C GLU A 94 -1.46 1.17 -17.73
N SER A 95 -0.48 1.41 -16.85
CA SER A 95 -0.09 2.78 -16.53
C SER A 95 0.52 3.43 -17.76
N ARG A 96 0.41 4.74 -17.89
CA ARG A 96 1.12 5.51 -18.91
C ARG A 96 2.62 5.54 -18.67
N GLU A 97 3.01 5.61 -17.40
CA GLU A 97 4.38 5.76 -16.98
C GLU A 97 4.68 4.98 -15.70
N ILE A 98 5.88 4.40 -15.66
CA ILE A 98 6.44 3.79 -14.45
C ILE A 98 7.74 4.50 -14.11
N VAL A 99 7.81 5.02 -12.89
CA VAL A 99 9.00 5.62 -12.29
C VAL A 99 9.60 4.62 -11.31
N ALA A 100 10.85 4.21 -11.52
CA ALA A 100 11.54 3.27 -10.67
C ALA A 100 13.05 3.57 -10.63
N ASP A 101 13.77 2.97 -9.68
CA ASP A 101 15.21 3.07 -9.64
C ASP A 101 15.90 2.38 -10.85
N LYS A 102 17.22 2.57 -10.99
CA LYS A 102 18.02 2.01 -12.10
C LYS A 102 18.31 0.51 -11.97
N LEU A 103 17.53 -0.26 -11.20
CA LEU A 103 17.73 -1.69 -11.09
C LEU A 103 17.50 -2.38 -12.44
N ARG A 104 18.51 -3.08 -12.96
CA ARG A 104 18.44 -3.79 -14.26
C ARG A 104 17.23 -4.71 -14.41
N ALA A 105 16.78 -5.30 -13.30
CA ALA A 105 15.62 -6.19 -13.29
C ALA A 105 14.32 -5.47 -13.65
N TYR A 106 14.17 -4.18 -13.34
CA TYR A 106 13.00 -3.37 -13.76
C TYR A 106 12.96 -3.22 -15.28
N GLY A 107 14.07 -2.79 -15.91
CA GLY A 107 14.12 -2.61 -17.35
C GLY A 107 13.82 -3.89 -18.14
N VAL A 108 14.30 -5.05 -17.68
CA VAL A 108 14.00 -6.35 -18.30
C VAL A 108 12.52 -6.72 -18.18
N ALA A 109 11.96 -6.58 -16.97
CA ALA A 109 10.56 -6.90 -16.73
C ALA A 109 9.61 -5.94 -17.45
N HIS A 110 9.95 -4.65 -17.50
CA HIS A 110 9.21 -3.62 -18.19
C HIS A 110 9.12 -3.92 -19.70
N LYS A 111 10.24 -4.12 -20.38
CA LYS A 111 10.28 -4.43 -21.82
C LYS A 111 9.47 -5.68 -22.19
N GLU A 112 9.40 -6.67 -21.31
CA GLU A 112 8.68 -7.91 -21.57
C GLU A 112 7.17 -7.79 -21.31
N LEU A 113 6.77 -7.02 -20.29
CA LEU A 113 5.38 -7.02 -19.81
C LEU A 113 4.62 -5.75 -20.19
N MET A 114 5.32 -4.65 -20.45
CA MET A 114 4.72 -3.32 -20.69
C MET A 114 5.59 -2.49 -21.65
N PRO A 115 5.83 -2.97 -22.88
CA PRO A 115 6.77 -2.32 -23.83
C PRO A 115 6.33 -0.89 -24.22
N GLU A 116 5.04 -0.61 -24.21
CA GLU A 116 4.46 0.69 -24.59
C GLU A 116 4.45 1.72 -23.44
N VAL A 117 4.73 1.29 -22.20
CA VAL A 117 4.73 2.17 -21.03
C VAL A 117 6.05 2.90 -20.92
N ILE A 118 6.03 4.19 -20.59
CA ILE A 118 7.24 4.98 -20.36
C ILE A 118 7.91 4.50 -19.07
N HIS A 119 9.21 4.21 -19.11
CA HIS A 119 9.99 3.85 -17.93
C HIS A 119 10.98 4.99 -17.59
N ASP A 120 10.63 5.81 -16.62
CA ASP A 120 11.48 6.87 -16.11
C ASP A 120 12.40 6.37 -14.98
N THR A 121 13.69 6.59 -15.15
CA THR A 121 14.73 6.28 -14.16
C THR A 121 15.55 7.51 -13.79
N SER A 122 14.99 8.70 -13.97
CA SER A 122 15.64 9.97 -13.67
C SER A 122 16.01 10.08 -12.20
N GLN A 123 17.07 10.79 -11.91
CA GLN A 123 17.50 11.03 -10.53
C GLN A 123 16.41 11.81 -9.77
N TYR A 124 16.08 11.36 -8.57
CA TYR A 124 15.04 11.93 -7.68
C TYR A 124 13.59 11.77 -8.15
N ALA A 125 13.34 11.25 -9.35
CA ALA A 125 11.97 11.03 -9.82
C ALA A 125 11.18 10.08 -8.89
N ASN A 126 11.86 9.12 -8.26
CA ASN A 126 11.25 8.10 -7.41
C ASN A 126 11.09 8.48 -5.91
N ASN A 127 11.43 9.70 -5.50
CA ASN A 127 11.33 10.13 -4.08
C ASN A 127 9.93 9.91 -3.48
N ARG A 128 8.88 9.97 -4.29
CA ARG A 128 7.50 9.73 -3.88
C ARG A 128 7.30 8.30 -3.37
N ALA A 129 7.81 7.30 -4.09
CA ALA A 129 7.76 5.90 -3.64
C ALA A 129 8.57 5.69 -2.36
N GLU A 130 9.77 6.26 -2.27
CA GLU A 130 10.62 6.16 -1.08
C GLU A 130 9.92 6.71 0.16
N LEU A 131 9.33 7.90 0.08
CA LEU A 131 8.60 8.52 1.18
C LEU A 131 7.35 7.69 1.59
N SER A 132 6.72 7.01 0.64
CA SER A 132 5.51 6.21 0.87
C SER A 132 5.71 5.04 1.85
N HIS A 133 6.96 4.59 2.05
CA HIS A 133 7.28 3.52 3.01
C HIS A 133 7.29 3.99 4.47
N GLN A 134 7.41 5.29 4.73
CA GLN A 134 7.55 5.81 6.10
C GLN A 134 6.36 5.47 7.02
N PRO A 135 5.08 5.65 6.59
CA PRO A 135 3.94 5.29 7.42
C PRO A 135 3.93 3.80 7.81
N THR A 136 4.32 2.92 6.89
CA THR A 136 4.43 1.48 7.15
C THR A 136 5.54 1.17 8.16
N ARG A 137 6.71 1.80 8.03
CA ARG A 137 7.84 1.62 8.97
C ARG A 137 7.50 2.08 10.38
N VAL A 138 6.76 3.18 10.53
CA VAL A 138 6.29 3.66 11.84
C VAL A 138 5.38 2.61 12.49
N ARG A 139 4.43 2.06 11.75
CA ARG A 139 3.52 1.02 12.26
C ARG A 139 4.24 -0.28 12.58
N GLU A 140 5.15 -0.73 11.72
CA GLU A 140 5.97 -1.92 11.96
C GLU A 140 6.77 -1.83 13.27
N ARG A 141 7.37 -0.67 13.53
CA ARG A 141 8.09 -0.42 14.80
C ARG A 141 7.15 -0.51 16.00
N GLY A 142 5.99 0.14 15.94
CA GLY A 142 4.96 0.09 17.00
C GLY A 142 4.45 -1.32 17.27
N MET A 143 4.39 -2.19 16.28
CA MET A 143 4.00 -3.60 16.38
C MET A 143 5.14 -4.52 16.84
N ARG A 144 6.34 -4.00 17.15
CA ARG A 144 7.54 -4.79 17.46
C ARG A 144 7.88 -5.82 16.40
N LYS A 145 7.85 -5.40 15.13
CA LYS A 145 8.14 -6.16 13.91
C LYS A 145 7.11 -7.26 13.58
N PHE A 146 7.18 -7.73 12.34
CA PHE A 146 6.32 -8.81 11.86
C PHE A 146 6.78 -10.19 12.38
N LYS A 147 5.82 -11.05 12.71
CA LYS A 147 6.06 -12.40 13.24
C LYS A 147 5.99 -13.50 12.17
N SER A 148 5.35 -13.23 11.03
CA SER A 148 5.31 -14.12 9.87
C SER A 148 5.11 -13.36 8.58
N VAL A 149 5.43 -13.98 7.42
CA VAL A 149 5.22 -13.41 6.09
C VAL A 149 3.73 -13.15 5.83
N ASP A 150 2.87 -14.09 6.21
CA ASP A 150 1.42 -13.98 6.00
C ASP A 150 0.81 -12.87 6.87
N GLN A 151 1.26 -12.74 8.13
CA GLN A 151 0.86 -11.63 8.97
C GLN A 151 1.27 -10.29 8.35
N ALA A 152 2.52 -10.20 7.89
CA ALA A 152 3.04 -8.98 7.26
C ALA A 152 2.22 -8.61 6.01
N GLN A 153 1.99 -9.56 5.10
CA GLN A 153 1.23 -9.29 3.87
C GLN A 153 -0.21 -8.88 4.18
N ARG A 154 -0.90 -9.57 5.09
CA ARG A 154 -2.27 -9.16 5.52
C ARG A 154 -2.30 -7.76 6.09
N PHE A 155 -1.35 -7.45 7.00
CA PHE A 155 -1.26 -6.10 7.56
C PHE A 155 -1.03 -5.04 6.47
N LEU A 156 -0.08 -5.28 5.57
CA LEU A 156 0.26 -4.36 4.50
C LEU A 156 -0.92 -4.09 3.55
N ASP A 157 -1.65 -5.14 3.17
CA ASP A 157 -2.84 -5.03 2.32
C ASP A 157 -3.96 -4.21 2.99
N VAL A 158 -4.19 -4.43 4.29
CA VAL A 158 -5.20 -3.68 5.07
C VAL A 158 -4.76 -2.24 5.28
N HIS A 159 -3.49 -2.05 5.71
CA HIS A 159 -2.93 -0.74 5.96
C HIS A 159 -2.95 0.14 4.70
N ALA A 160 -2.61 -0.42 3.53
CA ALA A 160 -2.66 0.30 2.27
C ALA A 160 -4.09 0.80 1.95
N SER A 161 -5.11 -0.06 2.11
CA SER A 161 -6.50 0.30 1.83
C SER A 161 -7.04 1.38 2.78
N VAL A 162 -6.70 1.30 4.07
CA VAL A 162 -7.08 2.32 5.06
C VAL A 162 -6.28 3.61 4.84
N TYR A 163 -5.00 3.49 4.50
CA TYR A 163 -4.16 4.64 4.19
C TYR A 163 -4.74 5.46 3.05
N ASN A 164 -5.10 4.82 1.93
CA ASN A 164 -5.69 5.50 0.78
C ASN A 164 -6.99 6.24 1.14
N LEU A 165 -7.86 5.63 1.95
CA LEU A 165 -9.10 6.28 2.40
C LEU A 165 -8.84 7.61 3.14
N PHE A 166 -7.74 7.73 3.87
CA PHE A 166 -7.38 8.91 4.66
C PHE A 166 -6.21 9.72 4.09
N ASN A 167 -5.70 9.34 2.91
CA ASN A 167 -4.68 10.11 2.18
C ASN A 167 -5.35 11.24 1.37
N LEU A 168 -5.64 12.33 2.04
CA LEU A 168 -6.53 13.39 1.54
C LEU A 168 -5.77 14.61 0.98
N GLY A 169 -4.50 14.48 0.66
CA GLY A 169 -3.69 15.54 0.06
C GLY A 169 -3.70 16.86 0.86
N ARG A 170 -3.52 16.79 2.18
CA ARG A 170 -3.61 17.93 3.10
C ARG A 170 -2.86 19.19 2.63
N HIS A 171 -1.72 19.00 1.97
CA HIS A 171 -0.86 20.08 1.48
C HIS A 171 -1.34 20.68 0.16
N LEU A 172 -2.33 20.08 -0.49
CA LEU A 172 -2.86 20.49 -1.80
C LEU A 172 -4.18 21.25 -1.71
N VAL A 173 -4.84 21.25 -0.54
CA VAL A 173 -6.18 21.82 -0.37
C VAL A 173 -6.28 22.74 0.83
N SER A 174 -7.28 23.62 0.84
CA SER A 174 -7.57 24.51 1.97
C SER A 174 -7.95 23.71 3.23
N ALA A 175 -7.78 24.32 4.40
CA ALA A 175 -8.15 23.70 5.68
C ALA A 175 -9.64 23.29 5.72
N ASN A 176 -10.53 24.11 5.16
CA ASN A 176 -11.97 23.81 5.09
C ASN A 176 -12.27 22.63 4.16
N THR A 177 -11.65 22.58 3.00
CA THR A 177 -11.77 21.46 2.06
C THR A 177 -11.22 20.17 2.67
N TYR A 178 -10.07 20.24 3.34
CA TYR A 178 -9.50 19.09 4.05
C TYR A 178 -10.43 18.57 5.15
N LYS A 179 -11.06 19.46 5.93
CA LYS A 179 -12.05 19.07 6.94
C LYS A 179 -13.25 18.35 6.31
N LEU A 180 -13.75 18.86 5.19
CA LEU A 180 -14.84 18.21 4.45
C LEU A 180 -14.45 16.82 3.94
N PHE A 181 -13.25 16.69 3.36
CA PHE A 181 -12.73 15.39 2.88
C PHE A 181 -12.59 14.40 4.02
N ARG A 182 -12.11 14.83 5.19
CA ARG A 182 -12.06 13.96 6.38
C ARG A 182 -13.43 13.48 6.81
N LEU A 183 -14.42 14.32 6.85
CA LEU A 183 -15.80 13.92 7.19
C LEU A 183 -16.33 12.88 6.20
N ARG A 184 -16.10 13.08 4.90
CA ARG A 184 -16.47 12.10 3.87
C ARG A 184 -15.73 10.76 4.02
N ALA A 185 -14.43 10.80 4.35
CA ALA A 185 -13.64 9.59 4.59
C ALA A 185 -14.17 8.81 5.80
N PHE A 186 -14.53 9.49 6.89
CA PHE A 186 -15.14 8.84 8.05
C PHE A 186 -16.52 8.27 7.73
N ALA A 187 -17.39 8.99 7.03
CA ALA A 187 -18.67 8.47 6.59
C ALA A 187 -18.52 7.24 5.68
N SER A 188 -17.53 7.27 4.76
CA SER A 188 -17.21 6.11 3.91
C SER A 188 -16.70 4.91 4.73
N TRP A 189 -15.94 5.17 5.79
CA TRP A 189 -15.49 4.15 6.72
C TRP A 189 -16.67 3.52 7.46
N GLU A 190 -17.54 4.32 8.07
CA GLU A 190 -18.75 3.87 8.77
C GLU A 190 -19.61 3.00 7.86
N ASN A 191 -19.96 3.47 6.66
CA ASN A 191 -20.69 2.69 5.66
C ASN A 191 -19.97 1.40 5.21
N THR A 192 -18.68 1.26 5.47
CA THR A 192 -17.93 0.05 5.12
C THR A 192 -17.96 -0.96 6.27
N VAL A 193 -18.07 -0.49 7.50
CA VAL A 193 -18.03 -1.32 8.71
C VAL A 193 -19.43 -1.85 9.07
N GLU A 194 -20.51 -1.07 8.84
CA GLU A 194 -21.88 -1.39 9.20
C GLU A 194 -22.54 -2.50 8.35
N MET A 195 -21.94 -2.92 7.28
CA MET A 195 -22.40 -4.04 6.43
C MET A 195 -21.66 -5.32 6.88
#